data_c54ccfd255676cf4ffe1226cd0c01605
#
_entry.id   c54ccfd255676cf4ffe1226cd0c01605
#
_cell.length_a   1.000
_cell.length_b   1.000
_cell.length_c   1.000
_cell.angle_alpha   90.00
_cell.angle_beta   90.00
_cell.angle_gamma   90.00
#
_symmetry.space_group_name_H-M   'P 1'
#
loop_
_entity.id
_entity.type
_entity.pdbx_description
1 polymer ?
#
loop_
_entity_poly.entity_id
_entity_poly.type
_entity_poly.pdbx_seq_one_letter_code
_entity_poly.pdbx_strand_id
1 'polypeptide(L)' 'MAKRDYYEVLGVQRNATEQDLKSAYRRLAKDFHPDRNAGDKDAEHKFKEVNEAYEALKD' A
#
# COMPACT_ATOMS: atom_id res chain seq x y z
N MET A 1 21.06 2.38 5.93
CA MET A 1 19.66 2.74 6.17
C MET A 1 18.75 1.60 5.73
N ALA A 2 17.89 1.19 6.60
CA ALA A 2 17.00 0.07 6.30
C ALA A 2 15.96 0.46 5.25
N LYS A 3 15.65 -0.50 4.41
CA LYS A 3 14.57 -0.30 3.46
C LYS A 3 13.24 -0.27 4.20
N ARG A 4 12.29 0.44 3.62
CA ARG A 4 10.96 0.46 4.19
C ARG A 4 10.37 -0.94 4.18
N ASP A 5 9.69 -1.28 5.26
CA ASP A 5 9.03 -2.59 5.36
C ASP A 5 7.71 -2.53 4.60
N TYR A 6 7.72 -3.04 3.39
CA TYR A 6 6.55 -2.99 2.52
C TYR A 6 5.38 -3.81 3.07
N TYR A 7 5.69 -4.86 3.81
CA TYR A 7 4.62 -5.64 4.44
C TYR A 7 3.88 -4.79 5.46
N GLU A 8 4.63 -3.98 6.20
CA GLU A 8 4.02 -3.08 7.17
C GLU A 8 3.21 -1.99 6.46
N VAL A 9 3.73 -1.49 5.35
CA VAL A 9 3.02 -0.47 4.58
C VAL A 9 1.66 -0.98 4.14
N LEU A 10 1.59 -2.23 3.72
CA LEU A 10 0.33 -2.84 3.30
C LEU A 10 -0.48 -3.38 4.48
N GLY A 11 0.10 -3.41 5.67
CA GLY A 11 -0.60 -3.89 6.85
C GLY A 11 -0.83 -5.39 6.84
N VAL A 12 0.10 -6.14 6.25
CA VAL A 12 0.00 -7.59 6.18
C VAL A 12 1.22 -8.21 6.85
N GLN A 13 1.13 -9.51 7.13
CA GLN A 13 2.25 -10.23 7.73
C GLN A 13 3.25 -10.62 6.65
N ARG A 14 4.47 -10.92 7.08
CA ARG A 14 5.52 -11.27 6.14
C ARG A 14 5.25 -12.56 5.39
N ASN A 15 4.43 -13.43 5.97
CA ASN A 15 4.06 -14.67 5.31
C ASN A 15 2.79 -14.53 4.48
N ALA A 16 2.36 -13.31 4.20
CA ALA A 16 1.17 -13.07 3.41
C ALA A 16 1.32 -13.68 2.01
N THR A 17 0.22 -14.25 1.52
CA THR A 17 0.21 -14.82 0.18
C THR A 17 0.04 -13.70 -0.83
N GLU A 18 0.23 -14.04 -2.11
CA GLU A 18 0.05 -13.09 -3.18
C GLU A 18 -1.37 -12.51 -3.16
N GLN A 19 -2.33 -13.37 -2.88
CA GLN A 19 -3.72 -12.92 -2.80
C GLN A 19 -3.93 -11.99 -1.62
N ASP A 20 -3.29 -12.27 -0.50
CA ASP A 20 -3.36 -11.38 0.65
C ASP A 20 -2.81 -10.00 0.31
N LEU A 21 -1.71 -9.98 -0.41
CA LEU A 21 -1.10 -8.71 -0.83
C LEU A 21 -2.04 -7.94 -1.74
N LYS A 22 -2.66 -8.64 -2.67
CA LYS A 22 -3.57 -8.02 -3.62
C LYS A 22 -4.79 -7.44 -2.92
N SER A 23 -5.34 -8.20 -1.99
CA SER A 23 -6.50 -7.74 -1.24
C SER A 23 -6.17 -6.50 -0.41
N ALA A 24 -5.02 -6.53 0.26
CA ALA A 24 -4.58 -5.40 1.07
C ALA A 24 -4.36 -4.17 0.19
N TYR A 25 -3.73 -4.38 -0.95
CA TYR A 25 -3.47 -3.29 -1.87
C TYR A 25 -4.78 -2.62 -2.33
N ARG A 26 -5.74 -3.43 -2.74
CA ARG A 26 -7.03 -2.89 -3.21
C ARG A 26 -7.72 -2.09 -2.13
N ARG A 27 -7.71 -2.61 -0.92
CA ARG A 27 -8.36 -1.96 0.20
C ARG A 27 -7.72 -0.61 0.50
N LEU A 28 -6.41 -0.59 0.59
CA LEU A 28 -5.69 0.64 0.90
C LEU A 28 -5.77 1.64 -0.25
N ALA A 29 -5.68 1.14 -1.48
CA ALA A 29 -5.79 2.02 -2.64
C ALA A 29 -7.14 2.70 -2.68
N LYS A 30 -8.19 1.99 -2.28
CA LYS A 30 -9.53 2.55 -2.23
C LYS A 30 -9.64 3.58 -1.11
N ASP A 31 -9.07 3.26 0.05
CA ASP A 31 -9.15 4.15 1.20
C ASP A 31 -8.40 5.47 0.97
N PHE A 32 -7.28 5.40 0.28
CA PHE A 32 -6.42 6.57 0.10
C PHE A 32 -6.46 7.12 -1.32
N HIS A 33 -7.43 6.70 -2.12
CA HIS A 33 -7.51 7.16 -3.50
C HIS A 33 -7.68 8.67 -3.55
N PRO A 34 -6.96 9.35 -4.46
CA PRO A 34 -7.03 10.81 -4.55
C PRO A 34 -8.44 11.35 -4.80
N ASP A 35 -9.27 10.60 -5.52
CA ASP A 35 -10.63 11.06 -5.79
C ASP A 35 -11.45 11.15 -4.51
N ARG A 36 -11.22 10.23 -3.58
CA ARG A 36 -11.94 10.23 -2.31
C ARG A 36 -11.36 11.21 -1.31
N ASN A 37 -10.09 11.52 -1.47
CA ASN A 37 -9.36 12.34 -0.53
C ASN A 37 -8.77 13.56 -1.23
N ALA A 38 -9.56 14.20 -2.06
CA ALA A 38 -9.09 15.33 -2.83
C ALA A 38 -8.53 16.42 -1.91
N GLY A 39 -7.31 16.85 -2.20
CA GLY A 39 -6.68 17.89 -1.41
C GLY A 39 -5.97 17.39 -0.17
N ASP A 40 -6.06 16.09 0.14
CA ASP A 40 -5.39 15.51 1.29
C ASP A 40 -4.02 14.98 0.87
N LYS A 41 -2.99 15.74 1.18
CA LYS A 41 -1.63 15.35 0.78
C LYS A 41 -1.14 14.10 1.50
N ASP A 42 -1.58 13.90 2.72
CA ASP A 42 -1.19 12.71 3.46
C ASP A 42 -1.75 11.45 2.80
N ALA A 43 -3.00 11.51 2.36
CA ALA A 43 -3.62 10.39 1.67
C ALA A 43 -2.93 10.13 0.34
N GLU A 44 -2.59 11.20 -0.38
CA GLU A 44 -1.89 11.07 -1.64
C GLU A 44 -0.54 10.40 -1.44
N HIS A 45 0.18 10.81 -0.43
CA HIS A 45 1.48 10.23 -0.11
C HIS A 45 1.34 8.75 0.25
N LYS A 46 0.35 8.44 1.07
CA LYS A 46 0.10 7.06 1.46
C LYS A 46 -0.27 6.20 0.26
N PHE A 47 -1.07 6.75 -0.63
CA PHE A 47 -1.46 6.05 -1.85
C PHE A 47 -0.23 5.65 -2.66
N LYS A 48 0.72 6.58 -2.80
CA LYS A 48 1.95 6.29 -3.53
C LYS A 48 2.78 5.22 -2.84
N GLU A 49 2.84 5.26 -1.51
CA GLU A 49 3.56 4.25 -0.76
C GLU A 49 2.95 2.88 -0.95
N VAL A 50 1.63 2.81 -0.92
CA VAL A 50 0.93 1.54 -1.10
C VAL A 50 1.22 0.96 -2.48
N ASN A 51 1.19 1.80 -3.50
CA ASN A 51 1.51 1.36 -4.85
C ASN A 51 2.93 0.83 -4.94
N GLU A 52 3.86 1.56 -4.35
CA GLU A 52 5.27 1.15 -4.38
C GLU A 52 5.46 -0.18 -3.65
N ALA A 53 4.83 -0.32 -2.50
CA ALA A 53 4.96 -1.55 -1.72
C ALA A 53 4.43 -2.75 -2.49
N TYR A 54 3.27 -2.58 -3.10
CA TYR A 54 2.66 -3.67 -3.85
C TYR A 54 3.52 -4.05 -5.06
N GLU A 55 4.02 -3.05 -5.79
CA GLU A 55 4.88 -3.30 -6.94
C GLU A 55 6.13 -4.06 -6.55
N ALA A 56 6.70 -3.71 -5.41
CA ALA A 56 7.92 -4.37 -4.94
C ALA A 56 7.65 -5.82 -4.52
N LEU A 57 6.52 -6.05 -3.86
CA LEU A 57 6.23 -7.37 -3.31
C LEU A 57 5.63 -8.34 -4.31
N LYS A 58 4.93 -7.84 -5.31
CA LYS A 58 4.31 -8.72 -6.27
C LYS A 58 5.32 -9.33 -7.24
N ASP A 59 6.47 -8.73 -7.35
CA ASP A 59 7.51 -9.17 -8.29
C ASP A 59 8.40 -10.29 -7.63
#